data_89cd3236f953ff0e6f9e235924c5af80
#
_entry.id   89cd3236f953ff0e6f9e235924c5af80
#
_cell.length_a   1.000
_cell.length_b   1.000
_cell.length_c   1.000
_cell.angle_alpha   90.00
_cell.angle_beta   90.00
_cell.angle_gamma   90.00
#
_symmetry.space_group_name_H-M   'P 1'
#
loop_
_entity.id
_entity.type
_entity.pdbx_description
1 polymer ?
#
loop_
_entity_poly.entity_id
_entity_poly.type
_entity_poly.pdbx_seq_one_letter_code
_entity_poly.pdbx_strand_id
1 'polypeptide(L)'
;MALRNKPLTEQVALITGGGTGIGRAFAAVLAESGARAVVIASRREEVLRRTAEELNAQAGAERVYPYAFDIRDLAQTETLVRYVAERFGTIDLLVNNSGLAVPETVEAITEEGWNKVLETNLRGAMWLVRAALPYMIREDFGDVVNISSQAGKQGYADVPSYCASKFGLLGYAESLRDHARKTGANLRVFNFCPGLVDVEHTGADAEPRAGAIHVRNMARTLLFALSLDRNVVVEEISLYAR
;
A
#
# COMPACT_ATOMS: atom_id res chain seq x y z
N MET A 1 7.40 8.58 -27.32
CA MET A 1 6.73 7.26 -27.37
C MET A 1 5.50 7.33 -26.47
N ALA A 2 4.37 6.73 -26.86
CA ALA A 2 3.21 6.61 -25.97
C ALA A 2 3.58 5.66 -24.80
N LEU A 3 3.23 6.04 -23.57
CA LEU A 3 3.45 5.20 -22.40
C LEU A 3 2.60 3.92 -22.54
N ARG A 4 3.21 2.77 -22.24
CA ARG A 4 2.49 1.48 -22.23
C ARG A 4 1.38 1.54 -21.17
N ASN A 5 0.15 1.27 -21.57
CA ASN A 5 -0.96 1.04 -20.65
C ASN A 5 -1.15 -0.47 -20.46
N LYS A 6 -1.64 -0.88 -19.31
CA LYS A 6 -1.90 -2.27 -18.95
C LYS A 6 -3.25 -2.35 -18.23
N PRO A 7 -4.24 -3.05 -18.78
CA PRO A 7 -5.54 -3.18 -18.13
C PRO A 7 -5.42 -3.89 -16.80
N LEU A 8 -6.27 -3.56 -15.85
CA LEU A 8 -6.23 -4.14 -14.49
C LEU A 8 -6.28 -5.68 -14.53
N THR A 9 -7.02 -6.24 -15.48
CA THR A 9 -7.14 -7.70 -15.67
C THR A 9 -5.83 -8.42 -16.00
N GLU A 10 -4.80 -7.68 -16.39
CA GLU A 10 -3.46 -8.19 -16.64
C GLU A 10 -2.47 -7.86 -15.51
N GLN A 11 -2.87 -7.01 -14.55
CA GLN A 11 -1.98 -6.52 -13.51
C GLN A 11 -1.87 -7.48 -12.33
N VAL A 12 -0.67 -7.53 -11.77
CA VAL A 12 -0.32 -8.22 -10.53
C VAL A 12 -0.07 -7.19 -9.45
N ALA A 13 -0.87 -7.25 -8.38
CA ALA A 13 -0.76 -6.35 -7.22
C ALA A 13 -0.08 -7.05 -6.04
N LEU A 14 0.81 -6.35 -5.34
CA LEU A 14 1.38 -6.72 -4.05
C LEU A 14 0.97 -5.70 -3.00
N ILE A 15 0.25 -6.14 -1.96
CA ILE A 15 -0.30 -5.28 -0.91
C ILE A 15 0.24 -5.70 0.45
N THR A 16 1.01 -4.85 1.10
CA THR A 16 1.44 -5.09 2.48
C THR A 16 0.36 -4.70 3.49
N GLY A 17 0.25 -5.46 4.58
CA GLY A 17 -0.85 -5.25 5.53
C GLY A 17 -2.23 -5.59 4.94
N GLY A 18 -2.28 -6.46 3.92
CA GLY A 18 -3.48 -6.74 3.14
C GLY A 18 -4.53 -7.62 3.83
N GLY A 19 -4.25 -8.13 5.03
CA GLY A 19 -5.19 -9.00 5.75
C GLY A 19 -6.31 -8.28 6.49
N THR A 20 -6.26 -6.96 6.67
CA THR A 20 -7.26 -6.17 7.43
C THR A 20 -7.34 -4.73 6.92
N GLY A 21 -8.37 -4.00 7.34
CA GLY A 21 -8.49 -2.56 7.16
C GLY A 21 -8.37 -2.09 5.70
N ILE A 22 -7.59 -1.03 5.48
CA ILE A 22 -7.40 -0.42 4.16
C ILE A 22 -6.81 -1.41 3.16
N GLY A 23 -5.79 -2.19 3.56
CA GLY A 23 -5.15 -3.16 2.67
C GLY A 23 -6.11 -4.26 2.22
N ARG A 24 -6.97 -4.78 3.12
CA ARG A 24 -8.02 -5.74 2.77
C ARG A 24 -9.04 -5.13 1.80
N ALA A 25 -9.47 -3.88 2.04
CA ALA A 25 -10.41 -3.20 1.16
C ALA A 25 -9.82 -2.96 -0.25
N PHE A 26 -8.52 -2.66 -0.34
CA PHE A 26 -7.82 -2.55 -1.62
C PHE A 26 -7.73 -3.90 -2.33
N ALA A 27 -7.41 -4.97 -1.59
CA ALA A 27 -7.37 -6.32 -2.15
C ALA A 27 -8.75 -6.75 -2.68
N ALA A 28 -9.81 -6.47 -1.94
CA ALA A 28 -11.18 -6.78 -2.34
C ALA A 28 -11.54 -6.11 -3.67
N VAL A 29 -11.40 -4.78 -3.74
CA VAL A 29 -11.81 -4.03 -4.93
C VAL A 29 -10.98 -4.39 -6.17
N LEU A 30 -9.69 -4.70 -6.01
CA LEU A 30 -8.84 -5.14 -7.12
C LEU A 30 -9.25 -6.53 -7.62
N ALA A 31 -9.53 -7.46 -6.71
CA ALA A 31 -9.97 -8.81 -7.07
C ALA A 31 -11.35 -8.79 -7.75
N GLU A 32 -12.31 -8.04 -7.21
CA GLU A 32 -13.64 -7.83 -7.81
C GLU A 32 -13.59 -7.15 -9.17
N SER A 33 -12.64 -6.23 -9.37
CA SER A 33 -12.40 -5.57 -10.65
C SER A 33 -11.60 -6.43 -11.65
N GLY A 34 -11.31 -7.67 -11.29
CA GLY A 34 -10.71 -8.66 -12.19
C GLY A 34 -9.19 -8.61 -12.27
N ALA A 35 -8.46 -7.99 -11.33
CA ALA A 35 -7.01 -8.05 -11.31
C ALA A 35 -6.51 -9.49 -11.50
N ARG A 36 -5.42 -9.66 -12.25
CA ARG A 36 -4.87 -10.99 -12.58
C ARG A 36 -4.43 -11.74 -11.33
N ALA A 37 -3.77 -11.06 -10.40
CA ALA A 37 -3.42 -11.59 -9.09
C ALA A 37 -3.27 -10.46 -8.08
N VAL A 38 -3.64 -10.70 -6.83
CA VAL A 38 -3.48 -9.80 -5.70
C VAL A 38 -2.80 -10.57 -4.57
N VAL A 39 -1.52 -10.31 -4.34
CA VAL A 39 -0.79 -10.92 -3.23
C VAL A 39 -0.96 -10.04 -2.00
N ILE A 40 -1.55 -10.57 -0.94
CA ILE A 40 -1.69 -9.91 0.36
C ILE A 40 -0.63 -10.43 1.32
N ALA A 41 0.14 -9.52 1.91
CA ALA A 41 1.30 -9.90 2.70
C ALA A 41 1.32 -9.21 4.07
N SER A 42 1.55 -9.97 5.15
CA SER A 42 1.73 -9.47 6.52
C SER A 42 2.26 -10.60 7.42
N ARG A 43 2.44 -10.31 8.73
CA ARG A 43 2.97 -11.29 9.69
C ARG A 43 1.98 -12.39 10.11
N ARG A 44 0.67 -12.11 10.08
CA ARG A 44 -0.38 -12.99 10.62
C ARG A 44 -0.91 -13.90 9.52
N GLU A 45 -0.28 -15.06 9.35
CA GLU A 45 -0.59 -16.01 8.29
C GLU A 45 -2.06 -16.44 8.29
N GLU A 46 -2.61 -16.81 9.44
CA GLU A 46 -4.00 -17.27 9.55
C GLU A 46 -5.02 -16.19 9.14
N VAL A 47 -4.74 -14.91 9.49
CA VAL A 47 -5.58 -13.79 9.07
C VAL A 47 -5.52 -13.61 7.55
N LEU A 48 -4.33 -13.71 6.96
CA LEU A 48 -4.17 -13.59 5.52
C LEU A 48 -4.88 -14.72 4.76
N ARG A 49 -4.75 -15.96 5.24
CA ARG A 49 -5.38 -17.13 4.61
C ARG A 49 -6.90 -16.99 4.61
N ARG A 50 -7.49 -16.68 5.77
CA ARG A 50 -8.94 -16.45 5.86
C ARG A 50 -9.39 -15.29 4.98
N THR A 51 -8.66 -14.18 4.97
CA THR A 51 -8.98 -13.03 4.11
C THR A 51 -8.92 -13.41 2.63
N ALA A 52 -7.92 -14.16 2.20
CA ALA A 52 -7.81 -14.62 0.81
C ALA A 52 -8.97 -15.54 0.42
N GLU A 53 -9.36 -16.48 1.28
CA GLU A 53 -10.52 -17.36 1.07
C GLU A 53 -11.82 -16.54 0.91
N GLU A 54 -12.07 -15.59 1.82
CA GLU A 54 -13.24 -14.72 1.78
C GLU A 54 -13.29 -13.87 0.49
N LEU A 55 -12.18 -13.23 0.13
CA LEU A 55 -12.11 -12.36 -1.04
C LEU A 55 -12.18 -13.13 -2.36
N ASN A 56 -11.61 -14.33 -2.43
CA ASN A 56 -11.72 -15.21 -3.58
C ASN A 56 -13.17 -15.70 -3.78
N ALA A 57 -13.87 -16.03 -2.69
CA ALA A 57 -15.29 -16.38 -2.75
C ALA A 57 -16.15 -15.20 -3.24
N GLN A 58 -15.88 -13.97 -2.77
CA GLN A 58 -16.58 -12.77 -3.22
C GLN A 58 -16.31 -12.45 -4.70
N ALA A 59 -15.07 -12.57 -5.14
CA ALA A 59 -14.67 -12.33 -6.54
C ALA A 59 -15.12 -13.47 -7.51
N GLY A 60 -15.57 -14.61 -6.99
CA GLY A 60 -15.92 -15.77 -7.80
C GLY A 60 -14.73 -16.41 -8.56
N ALA A 61 -13.51 -16.12 -8.14
CA ALA A 61 -12.27 -16.58 -8.78
C ALA A 61 -11.09 -16.57 -7.81
N GLU A 62 -10.12 -17.46 -8.00
CA GLU A 62 -8.87 -17.47 -7.24
C GLU A 62 -7.93 -16.37 -7.76
N ARG A 63 -7.96 -15.21 -7.10
CA ARG A 63 -7.16 -14.03 -7.45
C ARG A 63 -6.32 -13.50 -6.30
N VAL A 64 -6.71 -13.80 -5.05
CA VAL A 64 -6.04 -13.30 -3.84
C VAL A 64 -5.19 -14.41 -3.24
N TYR A 65 -3.92 -14.12 -3.04
CA TYR A 65 -2.90 -15.08 -2.57
C TYR A 65 -2.25 -14.56 -1.28
N PRO A 66 -2.31 -15.31 -0.18
CA PRO A 66 -1.70 -14.92 1.09
C PRO A 66 -0.20 -15.20 1.11
N TYR A 67 0.59 -14.33 1.75
CA TYR A 67 2.01 -14.55 2.00
C TYR A 67 2.43 -14.00 3.36
N ALA A 68 2.96 -14.84 4.24
CA ALA A 68 3.42 -14.43 5.56
C ALA A 68 4.85 -13.88 5.52
N PHE A 69 5.07 -12.67 6.03
CA PHE A 69 6.39 -12.03 6.15
C PHE A 69 6.38 -10.91 7.18
N ASP A 70 7.56 -10.57 7.69
CA ASP A 70 7.77 -9.34 8.46
C ASP A 70 8.48 -8.29 7.58
N ILE A 71 7.84 -7.16 7.33
CA ILE A 71 8.37 -6.06 6.50
C ILE A 71 9.67 -5.45 7.08
N ARG A 72 9.94 -5.66 8.36
CA ARG A 72 11.17 -5.22 9.03
C ARG A 72 12.36 -6.11 8.69
N ASP A 73 12.12 -7.34 8.26
CA ASP A 73 13.13 -8.28 7.79
C ASP A 73 13.35 -8.08 6.28
N LEU A 74 14.50 -7.50 5.95
CA LEU A 74 14.82 -7.16 4.57
C LEU A 74 15.02 -8.39 3.68
N ALA A 75 15.51 -9.50 4.24
CA ALA A 75 15.68 -10.76 3.50
C ALA A 75 14.32 -11.39 3.16
N GLN A 76 13.36 -11.36 4.10
CA GLN A 76 11.99 -11.79 3.84
C GLN A 76 11.31 -10.89 2.80
N THR A 77 11.57 -9.58 2.82
CA THR A 77 11.06 -8.64 1.81
C THR A 77 11.55 -8.99 0.41
N GLU A 78 12.84 -9.27 0.24
CA GLU A 78 13.42 -9.68 -1.05
C GLU A 78 12.85 -11.03 -1.51
N THR A 79 12.65 -11.96 -0.58
CA THR A 79 12.06 -13.28 -0.86
C THR A 79 10.60 -13.17 -1.29
N LEU A 80 9.80 -12.31 -0.64
CA LEU A 80 8.42 -12.02 -1.05
C LEU A 80 8.35 -11.47 -2.47
N VAL A 81 9.16 -10.45 -2.78
CA VAL A 81 9.17 -9.83 -4.12
C VAL A 81 9.58 -10.84 -5.19
N ARG A 82 10.60 -11.65 -4.93
CA ARG A 82 11.03 -12.72 -5.83
C ARG A 82 9.92 -13.77 -6.03
N TYR A 83 9.26 -14.22 -4.96
CA TYR A 83 8.12 -15.14 -5.05
C TYR A 83 7.01 -14.60 -5.96
N VAL A 84 6.63 -13.32 -5.80
CA VAL A 84 5.59 -12.71 -6.63
C VAL A 84 6.02 -12.67 -8.10
N ALA A 85 7.25 -12.24 -8.35
CA ALA A 85 7.79 -12.13 -9.71
C ALA A 85 7.96 -13.50 -10.39
N GLU A 86 8.42 -14.51 -9.68
CA GLU A 86 8.56 -15.89 -10.22
C GLU A 86 7.21 -16.54 -10.50
N ARG A 87 6.24 -16.37 -9.60
CA ARG A 87 4.92 -16.99 -9.72
C ARG A 87 4.03 -16.32 -10.77
N PHE A 88 4.08 -14.98 -10.86
CA PHE A 88 3.17 -14.20 -11.70
C PHE A 88 3.89 -13.44 -12.83
N GLY A 89 5.21 -13.52 -12.92
CA GLY A 89 6.02 -12.91 -13.99
C GLY A 89 6.33 -11.43 -13.80
N THR A 90 5.57 -10.70 -12.98
CA THR A 90 5.66 -9.25 -12.82
C THR A 90 5.14 -8.79 -11.45
N ILE A 91 5.42 -7.52 -11.13
CA ILE A 91 4.73 -6.72 -10.10
C ILE A 91 4.35 -5.39 -10.76
N ASP A 92 3.06 -5.17 -10.99
CA ASP A 92 2.54 -4.00 -11.69
C ASP A 92 2.06 -2.91 -10.73
N LEU A 93 1.49 -3.32 -9.59
CA LEU A 93 1.01 -2.44 -8.54
C LEU A 93 1.61 -2.87 -7.19
N LEU A 94 2.31 -1.96 -6.55
CA LEU A 94 2.82 -2.13 -5.19
C LEU A 94 2.09 -1.18 -4.23
N VAL A 95 1.44 -1.74 -3.21
CA VAL A 95 0.77 -0.95 -2.17
C VAL A 95 1.52 -1.09 -0.85
N ASN A 96 2.25 -0.04 -0.48
CA ASN A 96 2.88 0.15 0.82
C ASN A 96 1.81 0.59 1.82
N ASN A 97 1.13 -0.38 2.44
CA ASN A 97 0.07 -0.12 3.39
C ASN A 97 0.42 -0.57 4.83
N SER A 98 1.37 -1.48 5.01
CA SER A 98 1.83 -1.85 6.36
C SER A 98 2.26 -0.63 7.14
N GLY A 99 1.72 -0.47 8.35
CA GLY A 99 2.05 0.63 9.22
C GLY A 99 1.47 0.45 10.62
N LEU A 100 2.08 1.11 11.56
CA LEU A 100 1.62 1.19 12.94
C LEU A 100 1.97 2.56 13.53
N ALA A 101 1.26 2.95 14.58
CA ALA A 101 1.61 4.05 15.45
C ALA A 101 1.88 3.51 16.86
N VAL A 102 2.82 4.13 17.55
CA VAL A 102 3.03 3.96 19.00
C VAL A 102 2.63 5.27 19.64
N PRO A 103 1.56 5.30 20.46
CA PRO A 103 1.20 6.49 21.23
C PRO A 103 2.31 6.80 22.24
N GLU A 104 2.91 7.99 22.11
CA GLU A 104 4.00 8.47 22.96
C GLU A 104 4.08 9.99 22.86
N THR A 105 4.55 10.68 23.90
CA THR A 105 4.89 12.11 23.80
C THR A 105 6.36 12.27 23.41
N VAL A 106 6.78 13.49 23.06
CA VAL A 106 8.17 13.76 22.65
C VAL A 106 9.16 13.35 23.77
N GLU A 107 8.78 13.55 25.04
CA GLU A 107 9.61 13.21 26.21
C GLU A 107 9.63 11.70 26.52
N ALA A 108 8.63 10.96 26.02
CA ALA A 108 8.44 9.54 26.33
C ALA A 108 8.87 8.61 25.18
N ILE A 109 9.46 9.16 24.12
CA ILE A 109 9.98 8.35 23.00
C ILE A 109 10.98 7.32 23.52
N THR A 110 10.73 6.05 23.21
CA THR A 110 11.68 4.97 23.46
C THR A 110 12.39 4.56 22.18
N GLU A 111 13.62 4.08 22.29
CA GLU A 111 14.35 3.54 21.14
C GLU A 111 13.60 2.37 20.49
N GLU A 112 12.99 1.49 21.30
CA GLU A 112 12.19 0.37 20.79
C GLU A 112 10.96 0.85 20.00
N GLY A 113 10.18 1.79 20.55
CA GLY A 113 9.00 2.38 19.90
C GLY A 113 9.37 3.07 18.59
N TRP A 114 10.41 3.91 18.65
CA TRP A 114 10.97 4.59 17.49
C TRP A 114 11.38 3.61 16.38
N ASN A 115 12.23 2.64 16.69
CA ASN A 115 12.71 1.66 15.73
C ASN A 115 11.57 0.86 15.13
N LYS A 116 10.62 0.39 15.94
CA LYS A 116 9.44 -0.36 15.49
C LYS A 116 8.61 0.42 14.47
N VAL A 117 8.39 1.72 14.72
CA VAL A 117 7.63 2.60 13.83
C VAL A 117 8.41 2.87 12.54
N LEU A 118 9.65 3.32 12.63
CA LEU A 118 10.46 3.70 11.46
C LEU A 118 10.77 2.49 10.57
N GLU A 119 11.11 1.35 11.17
CA GLU A 119 11.38 0.11 10.43
C GLU A 119 10.17 -0.40 9.68
N THR A 120 8.98 -0.32 10.29
CA THR A 120 7.75 -0.79 9.64
C THR A 120 7.26 0.19 8.58
N ASN A 121 7.08 1.47 8.95
CA ASN A 121 6.36 2.44 8.14
C ASN A 121 7.21 3.06 7.02
N LEU A 122 8.52 3.14 7.23
CA LEU A 122 9.43 3.84 6.31
C LEU A 122 10.47 2.89 5.71
N ARG A 123 11.39 2.34 6.52
CA ARG A 123 12.48 1.49 6.02
C ARG A 123 11.95 0.29 5.21
N GLY A 124 10.96 -0.42 5.75
CA GLY A 124 10.37 -1.58 5.09
C GLY A 124 9.69 -1.22 3.77
N ALA A 125 8.94 -0.10 3.74
CA ALA A 125 8.31 0.39 2.52
C ALA A 125 9.34 0.78 1.44
N MET A 126 10.41 1.48 1.82
CA MET A 126 11.49 1.84 0.90
C MET A 126 12.20 0.61 0.33
N TRP A 127 12.46 -0.39 1.20
CA TRP A 127 13.13 -1.63 0.78
C TRP A 127 12.27 -2.47 -0.15
N LEU A 128 10.96 -2.49 0.09
CA LEU A 128 10.02 -3.19 -0.77
C LEU A 128 9.97 -2.57 -2.18
N VAL A 129 9.95 -1.23 -2.26
CA VAL A 129 10.06 -0.53 -3.56
C VAL A 129 11.39 -0.85 -4.23
N ARG A 130 12.51 -0.77 -3.49
CA ARG A 130 13.84 -1.12 -4.03
C ARG A 130 13.87 -2.51 -4.64
N ALA A 131 13.25 -3.48 -3.97
CA ALA A 131 13.22 -4.87 -4.46
C ALA A 131 12.28 -5.04 -5.67
N ALA A 132 11.13 -4.34 -5.70
CA ALA A 132 10.13 -4.47 -6.76
C ALA A 132 10.47 -3.65 -8.03
N LEU A 133 11.15 -2.52 -7.87
CA LEU A 133 11.43 -1.57 -8.95
C LEU A 133 12.07 -2.19 -10.20
N PRO A 134 13.06 -3.11 -10.12
CA PRO A 134 13.63 -3.74 -11.31
C PRO A 134 12.61 -4.50 -12.16
N TYR A 135 11.61 -5.11 -11.54
CA TYR A 135 10.54 -5.82 -12.25
C TYR A 135 9.59 -4.85 -12.93
N MET A 136 9.22 -3.75 -12.27
CA MET A 136 8.39 -2.70 -12.85
C MET A 136 9.07 -2.02 -14.06
N ILE A 137 10.37 -1.71 -13.95
CA ILE A 137 11.15 -1.11 -15.04
C ILE A 137 11.26 -2.07 -16.23
N ARG A 138 11.52 -3.36 -15.98
CA ARG A 138 11.61 -4.38 -17.03
C ARG A 138 10.33 -4.50 -17.85
N GLU A 139 9.18 -4.41 -17.19
CA GLU A 139 7.86 -4.50 -17.82
C GLU A 139 7.40 -3.15 -18.44
N ASP A 140 8.18 -2.09 -18.28
CA ASP A 140 7.81 -0.72 -18.68
C ASP A 140 6.40 -0.34 -18.15
N PHE A 141 6.12 -0.74 -16.90
CA PHE A 141 4.86 -0.45 -16.23
C PHE A 141 4.98 -0.64 -14.72
N GLY A 142 4.64 0.38 -13.95
CA GLY A 142 4.60 0.29 -12.49
C GLY A 142 3.73 1.36 -11.85
N ASP A 143 2.99 0.96 -10.82
CA ASP A 143 2.26 1.86 -9.94
C ASP A 143 2.68 1.59 -8.49
N VAL A 144 3.14 2.61 -7.78
CA VAL A 144 3.47 2.55 -6.35
C VAL A 144 2.48 3.41 -5.59
N VAL A 145 1.76 2.80 -4.66
CA VAL A 145 0.80 3.46 -3.78
C VAL A 145 1.34 3.42 -2.35
N ASN A 146 1.54 4.57 -1.75
CA ASN A 146 1.93 4.71 -0.36
C ASN A 146 0.75 5.15 0.49
N ILE A 147 0.44 4.40 1.54
CA ILE A 147 -0.53 4.83 2.54
C ILE A 147 0.21 5.64 3.60
N SER A 148 0.24 6.95 3.38
CA SER A 148 0.72 7.92 4.34
C SER A 148 -0.39 8.24 5.37
N SER A 149 -0.55 9.49 5.73
CA SER A 149 -1.52 9.98 6.71
C SER A 149 -1.54 11.50 6.67
N GLN A 150 -2.53 12.13 7.31
CA GLN A 150 -2.42 13.54 7.69
C GLN A 150 -1.20 13.80 8.61
N ALA A 151 -0.79 12.80 9.37
CA ALA A 151 0.44 12.83 10.16
C ALA A 151 1.74 12.86 9.31
N GLY A 152 1.66 12.73 8.00
CA GLY A 152 2.75 13.01 7.07
C GLY A 152 2.80 14.46 6.60
N LYS A 153 1.79 15.27 6.94
CA LYS A 153 1.62 16.68 6.52
C LYS A 153 1.66 17.66 7.67
N GLN A 154 1.31 17.22 8.85
CA GLN A 154 1.36 18.00 10.09
C GLN A 154 1.76 17.11 11.27
N GLY A 155 2.37 17.71 12.28
CA GLY A 155 2.75 17.01 13.51
C GLY A 155 1.57 16.83 14.46
N TYR A 156 1.61 15.71 15.20
CA TYR A 156 0.71 15.41 16.31
C TYR A 156 1.57 15.07 17.53
N ALA A 157 1.29 15.72 18.66
CA ALA A 157 2.14 15.65 19.84
C ALA A 157 2.18 14.27 20.52
N ASP A 158 1.17 13.45 20.28
CA ASP A 158 0.96 12.11 20.87
C ASP A 158 1.48 10.96 19.99
N VAL A 159 2.03 11.24 18.81
CA VAL A 159 2.56 10.23 17.87
C VAL A 159 3.78 10.73 17.07
N PRO A 160 4.83 11.29 17.71
CA PRO A 160 5.94 11.94 17.01
C PRO A 160 6.70 10.99 16.07
N SER A 161 7.00 9.77 16.49
CA SER A 161 7.68 8.76 15.67
C SER A 161 6.85 8.39 14.43
N TYR A 162 5.54 8.29 14.59
CA TYR A 162 4.62 8.05 13.48
C TYR A 162 4.63 9.21 12.49
N CYS A 163 4.53 10.46 12.98
CA CYS A 163 4.64 11.65 12.12
C CYS A 163 5.95 11.62 11.31
N ALA A 164 7.10 11.44 11.98
CA ALA A 164 8.40 11.36 11.32
C ALA A 164 8.41 10.29 10.21
N SER A 165 7.85 9.11 10.48
CA SER A 165 7.78 8.02 9.49
C SER A 165 6.93 8.38 8.27
N LYS A 166 5.80 9.08 8.48
CA LYS A 166 4.87 9.44 7.41
C LYS A 166 5.34 10.65 6.59
N PHE A 167 6.01 11.63 7.20
CA PHE A 167 6.74 12.68 6.48
C PHE A 167 7.88 12.08 5.63
N GLY A 168 8.68 11.17 6.22
CA GLY A 168 9.74 10.48 5.49
C GLY A 168 9.23 9.72 4.27
N LEU A 169 8.07 9.06 4.39
CA LEU A 169 7.45 8.32 3.28
C LEU A 169 7.02 9.26 2.13
N LEU A 170 6.51 10.46 2.43
CA LEU A 170 6.18 11.47 1.40
C LEU A 170 7.44 11.99 0.70
N GLY A 171 8.50 12.32 1.45
CA GLY A 171 9.78 12.73 0.87
C GLY A 171 10.42 11.64 0.00
N TYR A 172 10.31 10.39 0.41
CA TYR A 172 10.76 9.26 -0.41
C TYR A 172 9.96 9.12 -1.71
N ALA A 173 8.64 9.32 -1.65
CA ALA A 173 7.79 9.28 -2.84
C ALA A 173 8.16 10.36 -3.87
N GLU A 174 8.52 11.57 -3.42
CA GLU A 174 9.02 12.63 -4.29
C GLU A 174 10.34 12.25 -4.97
N SER A 175 11.27 11.66 -4.21
CA SER A 175 12.54 11.15 -4.75
C SER A 175 12.30 10.05 -5.81
N LEU A 176 11.31 9.18 -5.59
CA LEU A 176 10.96 8.12 -6.55
C LEU A 176 10.32 8.69 -7.82
N ARG A 177 9.48 9.72 -7.71
CA ARG A 177 8.94 10.45 -8.87
C ARG A 177 10.02 11.16 -9.67
N ASP A 178 10.99 11.80 -8.98
CA ASP A 178 12.14 12.43 -9.63
C ASP A 178 13.00 11.41 -10.37
N HIS A 179 13.25 10.24 -9.76
CA HIS A 179 13.93 9.13 -10.42
C HIS A 179 13.19 8.69 -11.70
N ALA A 180 11.89 8.49 -11.63
CA ALA A 180 11.09 8.11 -12.81
C ALA A 180 11.19 9.15 -13.93
N ARG A 181 11.09 10.45 -13.60
CA ARG A 181 11.25 11.53 -14.58
C ARG A 181 12.64 11.53 -15.22
N LYS A 182 13.71 11.37 -14.44
CA LYS A 182 15.10 11.38 -14.93
C LYS A 182 15.46 10.17 -15.78
N THR A 183 14.89 9.02 -15.48
CA THR A 183 15.16 7.77 -16.20
C THR A 183 14.19 7.52 -17.37
N GLY A 184 13.08 8.25 -17.44
CA GLY A 184 11.99 8.00 -18.39
C GLY A 184 11.19 6.74 -18.06
N ALA A 185 11.30 6.19 -16.86
CA ALA A 185 10.56 5.00 -16.45
C ALA A 185 9.05 5.26 -16.40
N ASN A 186 8.26 4.35 -16.96
CA ASN A 186 6.80 4.38 -16.91
C ASN A 186 6.30 3.96 -15.51
N LEU A 187 6.58 4.80 -14.53
CA LEU A 187 6.27 4.60 -13.12
C LEU A 187 5.41 5.75 -12.59
N ARG A 188 4.27 5.44 -11.98
CA ARG A 188 3.45 6.40 -11.24
C ARG A 188 3.57 6.15 -9.73
N VAL A 189 3.59 7.22 -8.95
CA VAL A 189 3.70 7.15 -7.49
C VAL A 189 2.60 7.99 -6.86
N PHE A 190 1.73 7.33 -6.10
CA PHE A 190 0.57 7.92 -5.44
C PHE A 190 0.76 7.92 -3.93
N ASN A 191 0.43 9.01 -3.28
CA ASN A 191 0.37 9.11 -1.82
C ASN A 191 -1.08 9.30 -1.36
N PHE A 192 -1.57 8.39 -0.54
CA PHE A 192 -2.83 8.54 0.15
C PHE A 192 -2.57 9.10 1.54
N CYS A 193 -3.14 10.27 1.84
CA CYS A 193 -2.98 10.99 3.10
C CYS A 193 -4.33 11.08 3.83
N PRO A 194 -4.89 9.96 4.30
CA PRO A 194 -6.17 10.00 5.00
C PRO A 194 -6.06 10.61 6.39
N GLY A 195 -7.17 11.19 6.85
CA GLY A 195 -7.44 11.39 8.26
C GLY A 195 -7.76 10.07 8.96
N LEU A 196 -8.63 10.10 9.97
CA LEU A 196 -9.06 8.90 10.66
C LEU A 196 -9.82 7.97 9.71
N VAL A 197 -9.39 6.72 9.59
CA VAL A 197 -10.06 5.68 8.81
C VAL A 197 -10.61 4.62 9.77
N ASP A 198 -11.87 4.25 9.61
CA ASP A 198 -12.46 3.14 10.35
C ASP A 198 -12.00 1.82 9.73
N VAL A 199 -11.09 1.15 10.40
CA VAL A 199 -10.53 -0.14 9.99
C VAL A 199 -11.19 -1.34 10.66
N GLU A 200 -12.14 -1.10 11.56
CA GLU A 200 -12.87 -2.13 12.31
C GLU A 200 -14.21 -2.46 11.64
N HIS A 201 -14.98 -1.44 11.25
CA HIS A 201 -16.27 -1.60 10.57
C HIS A 201 -16.06 -1.63 9.05
N THR A 202 -15.59 -2.76 8.53
CA THR A 202 -15.15 -2.89 7.14
C THR A 202 -16.17 -3.57 6.22
N GLY A 203 -17.32 -3.99 6.73
CA GLY A 203 -18.41 -4.59 5.93
C GLY A 203 -18.95 -3.61 4.87
N ALA A 204 -19.44 -4.12 3.74
CA ALA A 204 -19.94 -3.28 2.65
C ALA A 204 -21.09 -2.35 3.10
N ASP A 205 -21.95 -2.84 3.99
CA ASP A 205 -23.10 -2.10 4.53
C ASP A 205 -22.87 -1.52 5.93
N ALA A 206 -21.64 -1.66 6.47
CA ALA A 206 -21.33 -1.12 7.79
C ALA A 206 -21.24 0.40 7.75
N GLU A 207 -21.83 1.05 8.74
CA GLU A 207 -21.62 2.48 8.96
C GLU A 207 -20.29 2.71 9.67
N PRO A 208 -19.48 3.66 9.21
CA PRO A 208 -18.22 3.99 9.86
C PRO A 208 -18.47 4.64 11.21
N ARG A 209 -17.50 4.50 12.12
CA ARG A 209 -17.46 5.29 13.34
C ARG A 209 -17.56 6.79 13.02
N ALA A 210 -18.30 7.54 13.82
CA ALA A 210 -18.48 8.99 13.64
C ALA A 210 -17.11 9.71 13.47
N GLY A 211 -17.02 10.55 12.47
CA GLY A 211 -15.78 11.29 12.14
C GLY A 211 -14.67 10.43 11.51
N ALA A 212 -14.97 9.20 11.09
CA ALA A 212 -14.00 8.35 10.41
C ALA A 212 -14.40 8.07 8.95
N ILE A 213 -13.41 7.88 8.10
CA ILE A 213 -13.58 7.51 6.69
C ILE A 213 -13.81 5.99 6.62
N HIS A 214 -14.88 5.56 5.95
CA HIS A 214 -15.06 4.13 5.68
C HIS A 214 -14.03 3.63 4.65
N VAL A 215 -13.45 2.44 4.88
CA VAL A 215 -12.41 1.86 4.00
C VAL A 215 -12.84 1.71 2.53
N ARG A 216 -14.14 1.52 2.25
CA ARG A 216 -14.67 1.48 0.86
C ARG A 216 -14.39 2.76 0.08
N ASN A 217 -14.36 3.93 0.74
CA ASN A 217 -14.04 5.19 0.09
C ASN A 217 -12.56 5.25 -0.28
N MET A 218 -11.69 4.70 0.57
CA MET A 218 -10.26 4.51 0.23
C MET A 218 -10.12 3.61 -1.02
N ALA A 219 -10.85 2.48 -1.06
CA ALA A 219 -10.79 1.52 -2.17
C ALA A 219 -11.33 2.12 -3.49
N ARG A 220 -12.45 2.85 -3.45
CA ARG A 220 -12.98 3.57 -4.63
C ARG A 220 -12.01 4.62 -5.16
N THR A 221 -11.35 5.34 -4.26
CA THR A 221 -10.35 6.35 -4.63
C THR A 221 -9.12 5.70 -5.27
N LEU A 222 -8.72 4.51 -4.82
CA LEU A 222 -7.65 3.74 -5.47
C LEU A 222 -8.03 3.40 -6.93
N LEU A 223 -9.20 2.82 -7.15
CA LEU A 223 -9.65 2.49 -8.51
C LEU A 223 -9.72 3.73 -9.40
N PHE A 224 -10.22 4.84 -8.88
CA PHE A 224 -10.24 6.11 -9.61
C PHE A 224 -8.82 6.51 -10.04
N ALA A 225 -7.86 6.53 -9.10
CA ALA A 225 -6.49 6.93 -9.40
C ALA A 225 -5.81 5.99 -10.44
N LEU A 226 -6.06 4.69 -10.33
CA LEU A 226 -5.51 3.70 -11.27
C LEU A 226 -6.17 3.77 -12.66
N SER A 227 -7.43 4.21 -12.77
CA SER A 227 -8.18 4.30 -14.03
C SER A 227 -7.75 5.47 -14.94
N LEU A 228 -7.00 6.41 -14.40
CA LEU A 228 -6.51 7.56 -15.17
C LEU A 228 -5.46 7.13 -16.22
N ASP A 229 -5.42 7.86 -17.33
CA ASP A 229 -4.42 7.65 -18.36
C ASP A 229 -2.99 7.69 -17.81
N ARG A 230 -2.08 6.91 -18.37
CA ARG A 230 -0.69 6.77 -17.87
C ARG A 230 0.10 8.08 -17.82
N ASN A 231 -0.24 9.07 -18.64
CA ASN A 231 0.37 10.40 -18.63
C ASN A 231 -0.17 11.30 -17.50
N VAL A 232 -1.14 10.83 -16.70
CA VAL A 232 -1.72 11.54 -15.58
C VAL A 232 -1.31 10.87 -14.27
N VAL A 233 -0.74 11.62 -13.36
CA VAL A 233 -0.38 11.17 -12.02
C VAL A 233 -1.08 12.03 -10.98
N VAL A 234 -1.86 11.39 -10.11
CA VAL A 234 -2.39 12.03 -8.90
C VAL A 234 -1.38 11.80 -7.79
N GLU A 235 -0.48 12.75 -7.60
CA GLU A 235 0.66 12.59 -6.69
C GLU A 235 0.24 12.45 -5.23
N GLU A 236 -0.84 13.13 -4.83
CA GLU A 236 -1.36 13.10 -3.47
C GLU A 236 -2.89 13.13 -3.44
N ILE A 237 -3.45 12.32 -2.58
CA ILE A 237 -4.89 12.26 -2.30
C ILE A 237 -5.10 12.40 -0.80
N SER A 238 -5.65 13.53 -0.38
CA SER A 238 -6.05 13.77 1.00
C SER A 238 -7.55 13.52 1.18
N LEU A 239 -7.90 12.69 2.16
CA LEU A 239 -9.28 12.31 2.46
C LEU A 239 -9.60 12.65 3.92
N TYR A 240 -10.77 13.24 4.15
CA TYR A 240 -11.28 13.59 5.48
C TYR A 240 -12.72 13.13 5.62
N ALA A 241 -13.09 12.69 6.83
CA ALA A 241 -14.50 12.57 7.20
C ALA A 241 -15.06 13.96 7.58
N ARG A 242 -16.34 14.14 7.36
CA ARG A 242 -17.10 15.31 7.83
C ARG A 242 -17.82 15.00 9.11
#